data_be1002c278ee0c1675a8b9d45acaf25f
#
_entry.id   be1002c278ee0c1675a8b9d45acaf25f
#
_cell.length_a   1.000
_cell.length_b   1.000
_cell.length_c   1.000
_cell.angle_alpha   90.00
_cell.angle_beta   90.00
_cell.angle_gamma   90.00
#
_symmetry.space_group_name_H-M   'P 1'
#
loop_
_entity.id
_entity.type
_entity.pdbx_description
1 polymer ?
#
loop_
_entity_poly.entity_id
_entity_poly.type
_entity_poly.pdbx_seq_one_letter_code
_entity_poly.pdbx_strand_id
1 'polypeptide(L)'
;MAKSVRDAMTDDPRSIGASESVVEAARLMRDEHIGSLPVTDDGQLVGMITDRDITTRVVAEAAVPETTSVGDVYSRDLISVEPNHDLDEAVKLMARHQVRRLPVVENRRLVGMVAQADIALKENEKTGELVEAISEPSEGERR
;
A
#
# COMPACT_ATOMS: atom_id res chain seq x y z
N MET A 1 -16.10 -2.67 -20.97
CA MET A 1 -16.67 -2.50 -19.66
C MET A 1 -15.60 -2.18 -18.62
N ALA A 2 -15.83 -1.13 -17.87
CA ALA A 2 -14.86 -0.71 -16.87
C ALA A 2 -14.81 -1.71 -15.73
N LYS A 3 -13.62 -1.90 -15.20
CA LYS A 3 -13.44 -2.74 -14.03
C LYS A 3 -13.34 -1.86 -12.81
N SER A 4 -13.76 -2.40 -11.70
CA SER A 4 -13.68 -1.69 -10.44
C SER A 4 -12.41 -2.08 -9.68
N VAL A 5 -12.08 -1.24 -8.72
CA VAL A 5 -10.95 -1.50 -7.83
C VAL A 5 -11.10 -2.87 -7.17
N ARG A 6 -12.34 -3.23 -6.81
CA ARG A 6 -12.61 -4.52 -6.18
C ARG A 6 -12.11 -5.69 -7.02
N ASP A 7 -12.17 -5.57 -8.34
CA ASP A 7 -11.77 -6.65 -9.22
C ASP A 7 -10.28 -6.93 -9.22
N ALA A 8 -9.48 -5.95 -8.82
CA ALA A 8 -8.02 -6.06 -8.88
C ALA A 8 -7.35 -5.98 -7.51
N MET A 9 -8.09 -5.64 -6.46
CA MET A 9 -7.46 -5.45 -5.16
C MET A 9 -7.14 -6.78 -4.50
N THR A 10 -6.19 -6.75 -3.58
CA THR A 10 -5.90 -7.87 -2.69
C THR A 10 -6.70 -7.67 -1.42
N ASP A 11 -7.47 -8.67 -1.03
CA ASP A 11 -8.26 -8.63 0.19
C ASP A 11 -7.36 -8.85 1.40
N ASP A 12 -7.81 -8.36 2.54
CA ASP A 12 -7.16 -8.62 3.82
C ASP A 12 -5.67 -8.30 3.75
N PRO A 13 -5.33 -7.06 3.44
CA PRO A 13 -3.94 -6.68 3.25
C PRO A 13 -3.19 -6.62 4.58
N ARG A 14 -1.87 -6.74 4.50
CA ARG A 14 -1.04 -6.49 5.67
C ARG A 14 -1.17 -5.05 6.09
N SER A 15 -1.27 -4.83 7.38
CA SER A 15 -1.34 -3.50 7.95
C SER A 15 -0.65 -3.52 9.30
N ILE A 16 -0.44 -2.34 9.88
CA ILE A 16 0.21 -2.22 11.17
C ILE A 16 -0.58 -1.25 12.02
N GLY A 17 -0.72 -1.55 13.30
CA GLY A 17 -1.42 -0.66 14.22
C GLY A 17 -0.55 0.52 14.59
N ALA A 18 -1.18 1.66 14.82
CA ALA A 18 -0.45 2.88 15.16
C ALA A 18 0.32 2.74 16.49
N SER A 19 -0.15 1.88 17.38
CA SER A 19 0.51 1.70 18.66
C SER A 19 1.68 0.72 18.63
N GLU A 20 1.90 0.06 17.49
CA GLU A 20 2.99 -0.89 17.36
C GLU A 20 4.32 -0.17 17.20
N SER A 21 5.39 -0.87 17.53
CA SER A 21 6.74 -0.34 17.38
C SER A 21 7.13 -0.28 15.91
N VAL A 22 7.96 0.69 15.55
CA VAL A 22 8.47 0.75 14.17
C VAL A 22 9.33 -0.47 13.85
N VAL A 23 9.85 -1.18 14.85
CA VAL A 23 10.57 -2.42 14.60
C VAL A 23 9.64 -3.45 13.97
N GLU A 24 8.40 -3.53 14.48
CA GLU A 24 7.43 -4.46 13.90
C GLU A 24 7.07 -4.09 12.47
N ALA A 25 6.95 -2.80 12.19
CA ALA A 25 6.69 -2.35 10.83
C ALA A 25 7.85 -2.72 9.91
N ALA A 26 9.07 -2.50 10.37
CA ALA A 26 10.26 -2.83 9.58
C ALA A 26 10.36 -4.32 9.30
N ARG A 27 10.04 -5.15 10.31
CA ARG A 27 10.06 -6.60 10.14
C ARG A 27 9.04 -7.07 9.12
N LEU A 28 7.85 -6.49 9.18
CA LEU A 28 6.79 -6.84 8.25
C LEU A 28 7.18 -6.44 6.83
N MET A 29 7.76 -5.26 6.67
CA MET A 29 8.26 -4.82 5.36
C MET A 29 9.32 -5.76 4.83
N ARG A 30 10.23 -6.20 5.70
CA ARG A 30 11.28 -7.13 5.31
C ARG A 30 10.70 -8.47 4.87
N ASP A 31 9.79 -9.00 5.67
CA ASP A 31 9.27 -10.34 5.43
C ASP A 31 8.35 -10.40 4.24
N GLU A 32 7.63 -9.33 3.98
CA GLU A 32 6.69 -9.27 2.84
C GLU A 32 7.30 -8.62 1.60
N HIS A 33 8.53 -8.14 1.69
CA HIS A 33 9.23 -7.49 0.59
C HIS A 33 8.48 -6.27 0.09
N ILE A 34 7.99 -5.45 0.99
CA ILE A 34 7.27 -4.23 0.65
C ILE A 34 7.89 -3.06 1.38
N GLY A 35 7.71 -1.86 0.82
CA GLY A 35 8.27 -0.65 1.39
C GLY A 35 7.24 0.26 2.01
N SER A 36 5.99 -0.17 2.09
CA SER A 36 4.94 0.65 2.69
C SER A 36 3.88 -0.25 3.31
N LEU A 37 3.25 0.26 4.35
CA LEU A 37 2.18 -0.45 5.05
C LEU A 37 1.08 0.53 5.40
N PRO A 38 -0.18 0.12 5.23
CA PRO A 38 -1.27 0.92 5.78
C PRO A 38 -1.19 0.91 7.30
N VAL A 39 -1.46 2.05 7.90
CA VAL A 39 -1.48 2.19 9.35
C VAL A 39 -2.93 2.31 9.79
N THR A 40 -3.30 1.48 10.75
CA THR A 40 -4.67 1.49 11.25
C THR A 40 -4.68 1.85 12.73
N ASP A 41 -5.81 2.38 13.16
CA ASP A 41 -6.06 2.67 14.55
C ASP A 41 -7.50 2.25 14.81
N ASP A 42 -7.66 1.22 15.64
CA ASP A 42 -8.97 0.66 15.92
C ASP A 42 -9.69 0.23 14.64
N GLY A 43 -8.90 -0.36 13.72
CA GLY A 43 -9.43 -0.88 12.47
C GLY A 43 -9.65 0.15 11.38
N GLN A 44 -9.48 1.42 11.69
CA GLN A 44 -9.66 2.48 10.69
C GLN A 44 -8.32 2.88 10.11
N LEU A 45 -8.31 3.12 8.82
CA LEU A 45 -7.09 3.55 8.14
C LEU A 45 -6.79 5.00 8.52
N VAL A 46 -5.59 5.27 9.02
CA VAL A 46 -5.19 6.61 9.42
C VAL A 46 -4.03 7.17 8.60
N GLY A 47 -3.32 6.32 7.87
CA GLY A 47 -2.22 6.80 7.04
C GLY A 47 -1.40 5.63 6.53
N MET A 48 -0.19 5.95 6.08
CA MET A 48 0.76 4.96 5.58
C MET A 48 2.09 5.17 6.27
N ILE A 49 2.82 4.09 6.49
CA ILE A 49 4.20 4.20 6.92
C ILE A 49 5.08 3.55 5.86
N THR A 50 6.17 4.21 5.53
CA THR A 50 7.07 3.74 4.48
C THR A 50 8.45 3.48 5.07
N ASP A 51 9.28 2.75 4.32
CA ASP A 51 10.67 2.55 4.70
C ASP A 51 11.40 3.89 4.74
N ARG A 52 11.00 4.85 3.89
CA ARG A 52 11.57 6.17 3.95
C ARG A 52 11.24 6.88 5.26
N ASP A 53 10.00 6.74 5.74
CA ASP A 53 9.63 7.32 7.04
C ASP A 53 10.52 6.77 8.15
N ILE A 54 10.79 5.48 8.14
CA ILE A 54 11.62 4.88 9.17
C ILE A 54 13.05 5.39 9.05
N THR A 55 13.57 5.47 7.84
CA THR A 55 14.93 5.96 7.62
C THR A 55 15.07 7.41 8.05
N THR A 56 14.13 8.27 7.67
CA THR A 56 14.29 9.71 7.88
C THR A 56 13.80 10.17 9.24
N ARG A 57 12.83 9.47 9.82
CA ARG A 57 12.21 9.93 11.07
C ARG A 57 12.63 9.12 12.28
N VAL A 58 13.24 7.98 12.07
CA VAL A 58 13.74 7.15 13.16
C VAL A 58 15.26 7.12 13.13
N VAL A 59 15.83 6.60 12.04
CA VAL A 59 17.28 6.42 11.97
C VAL A 59 17.99 7.77 11.92
N ALA A 60 17.56 8.67 11.04
CA ALA A 60 18.23 9.97 10.90
C ALA A 60 18.07 10.85 12.14
N GLU A 61 17.01 10.63 12.90
CA GLU A 61 16.77 11.39 14.13
C GLU A 61 17.36 10.70 15.35
N ALA A 62 18.04 9.58 15.15
CA ALA A 62 18.65 8.81 16.24
C ALA A 62 17.63 8.40 17.30
N ALA A 63 16.38 8.19 16.89
CA ALA A 63 15.35 7.70 17.79
C ALA A 63 15.59 6.22 18.06
N VAL A 64 15.14 5.75 19.23
CA VAL A 64 15.29 4.35 19.58
C VAL A 64 14.13 3.58 18.92
N PRO A 65 14.41 2.67 17.98
CA PRO A 65 13.32 2.02 17.24
C PRO A 65 12.38 1.24 18.13
N GLU A 66 12.90 0.56 19.13
CA GLU A 66 12.07 -0.30 19.96
C GLU A 66 11.02 0.47 20.75
N THR A 67 11.27 1.74 21.03
CA THR A 67 10.36 2.55 21.83
C THR A 67 9.69 3.64 21.01
N THR A 68 9.88 3.64 19.68
CA THR A 68 9.22 4.59 18.80
C THR A 68 8.01 3.89 18.17
N SER A 69 6.84 4.48 18.35
CA SER A 69 5.64 3.87 17.79
C SER A 69 5.43 4.29 16.34
N VAL A 70 4.75 3.45 15.59
CA VAL A 70 4.35 3.77 14.23
C VAL A 70 3.57 5.07 14.21
N GLY A 71 2.71 5.29 15.21
CA GLY A 71 1.91 6.50 15.31
C GLY A 71 2.68 7.79 15.40
N ASP A 72 3.96 7.71 15.81
CA ASP A 72 4.79 8.90 15.95
C ASP A 72 5.46 9.29 14.64
N VAL A 73 5.51 8.39 13.65
CA VAL A 73 6.35 8.64 12.47
C VAL A 73 5.66 8.40 11.14
N TYR A 74 4.44 7.88 11.14
CA TYR A 74 3.77 7.57 9.88
C TYR A 74 3.35 8.84 9.13
N SER A 75 3.09 8.69 7.85
CA SER A 75 2.64 9.79 7.02
C SER A 75 1.12 9.86 7.06
N ARG A 76 0.60 11.05 7.35
CA ARG A 76 -0.85 11.28 7.43
C ARG A 76 -1.45 11.71 6.10
N ASP A 77 -0.62 11.91 5.09
CA ASP A 77 -1.11 12.23 3.76
C ASP A 77 -1.73 10.99 3.17
N LEU A 78 -3.02 10.87 3.35
CA LEU A 78 -3.71 9.64 3.01
C LEU A 78 -4.39 9.78 1.67
N ILE A 79 -4.01 8.90 0.74
CA ILE A 79 -4.65 8.77 -0.55
C ILE A 79 -5.21 7.37 -0.59
N SER A 80 -6.50 7.26 -0.82
CA SER A 80 -7.15 5.95 -0.83
C SER A 80 -8.23 5.92 -1.91
N VAL A 81 -8.71 4.73 -2.20
CA VAL A 81 -9.81 4.54 -3.12
C VAL A 81 -10.83 3.63 -2.46
N GLU A 82 -12.01 3.59 -3.04
CA GLU A 82 -13.06 2.71 -2.57
C GLU A 82 -13.22 1.53 -3.52
N PRO A 83 -13.78 0.42 -3.05
CA PRO A 83 -13.89 -0.77 -3.91
C PRO A 83 -14.68 -0.52 -5.19
N ASN A 84 -15.61 0.41 -5.18
CA ASN A 84 -16.47 0.68 -6.32
C ASN A 84 -15.89 1.68 -7.32
N HIS A 85 -14.74 2.27 -7.00
CA HIS A 85 -14.10 3.19 -7.94
C HIS A 85 -13.61 2.43 -9.15
N ASP A 86 -13.59 3.10 -10.29
CA ASP A 86 -13.03 2.53 -11.51
C ASP A 86 -11.53 2.34 -11.37
N LEU A 87 -11.01 1.29 -11.99
CA LEU A 87 -9.57 1.08 -12.01
C LEU A 87 -8.83 2.27 -12.62
N ASP A 88 -9.44 2.91 -13.62
CA ASP A 88 -8.81 4.09 -14.23
C ASP A 88 -8.61 5.21 -13.21
N GLU A 89 -9.53 5.37 -12.30
CA GLU A 89 -9.40 6.35 -11.23
C GLU A 89 -8.19 6.05 -10.36
N ALA A 90 -8.03 4.77 -10.00
CA ALA A 90 -6.90 4.37 -9.18
C ALA A 90 -5.58 4.63 -9.90
N VAL A 91 -5.53 4.33 -11.20
CA VAL A 91 -4.32 4.56 -11.99
C VAL A 91 -3.99 6.06 -12.01
N LYS A 92 -5.00 6.90 -12.18
CA LYS A 92 -4.77 8.34 -12.19
C LYS A 92 -4.25 8.85 -10.86
N LEU A 93 -4.79 8.33 -9.77
CA LEU A 93 -4.31 8.73 -8.45
C LEU A 93 -2.88 8.29 -8.21
N MET A 94 -2.56 7.07 -8.62
CA MET A 94 -1.19 6.57 -8.48
C MET A 94 -0.21 7.43 -9.27
N ALA A 95 -0.58 7.80 -10.49
CA ALA A 95 0.28 8.64 -11.32
C ALA A 95 0.43 10.03 -10.72
N ARG A 96 -0.67 10.61 -10.26
CA ARG A 96 -0.66 11.97 -9.71
C ARG A 96 0.22 12.05 -8.47
N HIS A 97 0.17 11.04 -7.62
CA HIS A 97 0.88 11.04 -6.36
C HIS A 97 2.17 10.24 -6.39
N GLN A 98 2.48 9.67 -7.55
CA GLN A 98 3.72 8.91 -7.76
C GLN A 98 3.87 7.76 -6.78
N VAL A 99 2.77 7.03 -6.58
CA VAL A 99 2.76 5.84 -5.74
C VAL A 99 2.33 4.66 -6.59
N ARG A 100 2.69 3.48 -6.18
CA ARG A 100 2.39 2.25 -6.92
C ARG A 100 1.31 1.41 -6.28
N ARG A 101 0.84 1.82 -5.12
CA ARG A 101 -0.17 1.10 -4.37
C ARG A 101 -1.07 2.10 -3.71
N LEU A 102 -2.32 1.69 -3.54
CA LEU A 102 -3.29 2.50 -2.81
C LEU A 102 -4.06 1.61 -1.87
N PRO A 103 -4.29 2.07 -0.64
CA PRO A 103 -5.22 1.36 0.23
C PRO A 103 -6.64 1.52 -0.27
N VAL A 104 -7.41 0.47 -0.09
CA VAL A 104 -8.82 0.44 -0.47
C VAL A 104 -9.62 0.47 0.83
N VAL A 105 -10.52 1.44 0.93
CA VAL A 105 -11.22 1.75 2.16
C VAL A 105 -12.71 1.73 1.92
N GLU A 106 -13.44 1.18 2.87
CA GLU A 106 -14.89 1.21 2.86
C GLU A 106 -15.34 1.55 4.27
N ASN A 107 -16.09 2.62 4.41
CA ASN A 107 -16.52 3.11 5.73
C ASN A 107 -15.34 3.32 6.67
N ARG A 108 -14.27 3.93 6.14
CA ARG A 108 -13.01 4.21 6.85
C ARG A 108 -12.21 2.98 7.22
N ARG A 109 -12.70 1.78 6.93
CA ARG A 109 -11.98 0.57 7.26
C ARG A 109 -11.21 0.09 6.06
N LEU A 110 -10.01 -0.37 6.33
CA LEU A 110 -9.14 -0.92 5.30
C LEU A 110 -9.70 -2.27 4.87
N VAL A 111 -10.03 -2.39 3.58
CA VAL A 111 -10.58 -3.64 3.05
C VAL A 111 -9.69 -4.27 2.01
N GLY A 112 -8.69 -3.54 1.50
CA GLY A 112 -7.80 -4.12 0.51
C GLY A 112 -6.66 -3.20 0.16
N MET A 113 -5.82 -3.69 -0.75
CA MET A 113 -4.76 -2.89 -1.37
C MET A 113 -4.83 -3.14 -2.86
N VAL A 114 -4.65 -2.10 -3.64
CA VAL A 114 -4.55 -2.24 -5.08
C VAL A 114 -3.19 -1.73 -5.53
N ALA A 115 -2.49 -2.55 -6.30
CA ALA A 115 -1.16 -2.22 -6.78
C ALA A 115 -1.21 -2.03 -8.28
N GLN A 116 -0.30 -1.20 -8.79
CA GLN A 116 -0.20 -0.94 -10.22
C GLN A 116 -0.01 -2.24 -11.00
N ALA A 117 0.81 -3.14 -10.48
CA ALA A 117 1.04 -4.43 -11.14
C ALA A 117 -0.23 -5.25 -11.23
N ASP A 118 -1.07 -5.21 -10.20
CA ASP A 118 -2.32 -5.96 -10.20
C ASP A 118 -3.29 -5.43 -11.24
N ILE A 119 -3.30 -4.13 -11.43
CA ILE A 119 -4.17 -3.51 -12.42
C ILE A 119 -3.72 -3.90 -13.83
N ALA A 120 -2.42 -3.86 -14.08
CA ALA A 120 -1.88 -4.24 -15.38
C ALA A 120 -2.20 -5.70 -15.69
N LEU A 121 -2.07 -6.58 -14.70
CA LEU A 121 -2.38 -7.98 -14.87
C LEU A 121 -3.85 -8.18 -15.26
N LYS A 122 -4.74 -7.47 -14.57
CA LYS A 122 -6.15 -7.58 -14.82
C LYS A 122 -6.52 -7.10 -16.21
N GLU A 123 -5.93 -6.02 -16.65
CA GLU A 123 -6.21 -5.49 -17.97
C GLU A 123 -5.70 -6.40 -19.06
N ASN A 124 -4.56 -7.01 -18.87
CA ASN A 124 -4.02 -7.94 -19.84
C ASN A 124 -4.83 -9.23 -19.90
N GLU A 125 -5.35 -9.68 -18.79
CA GLU A 125 -6.27 -10.82 -18.78
C GLU A 125 -7.49 -10.51 -19.63
N LYS A 126 -7.99 -9.31 -19.52
CA LYS A 126 -9.17 -8.89 -20.24
C LYS A 126 -8.94 -8.93 -21.75
N THR A 127 -7.76 -8.52 -22.19
CA THR A 127 -7.46 -8.51 -23.63
C THR A 127 -7.00 -9.86 -24.12
N GLY A 128 -6.65 -10.77 -23.23
CA GLY A 128 -6.13 -12.07 -23.61
C GLY A 128 -4.74 -12.02 -24.19
N GLU A 129 -4.01 -10.98 -23.91
CA GLU A 129 -2.68 -10.78 -24.48
C GLU A 129 -1.63 -10.66 -23.41
N LEU A 130 -0.39 -10.87 -23.83
CA LEU A 130 0.78 -10.45 -23.08
C LEU A 130 0.89 -11.06 -21.71
N VAL A 131 0.42 -12.27 -21.59
CA VAL A 131 0.57 -12.96 -20.31
C VAL A 131 2.04 -13.07 -19.98
N GLU A 132 2.88 -13.37 -20.97
CA GLU A 132 4.30 -13.47 -20.72
C GLU A 132 4.92 -12.13 -20.36
N ALA A 133 4.38 -11.03 -20.85
CA ALA A 133 4.94 -9.73 -20.53
C ALA A 133 4.72 -9.36 -19.08
N ILE A 134 3.67 -9.86 -18.48
CA ILE A 134 3.40 -9.57 -17.09
C ILE A 134 3.86 -10.66 -16.17
N SER A 135 4.36 -11.74 -16.70
CA SER A 135 4.79 -12.84 -15.86
C SER A 135 6.04 -12.51 -15.07
N GLU A 136 6.66 -11.38 -15.31
CA GLU A 136 7.84 -11.01 -14.57
C GLU A 136 7.76 -9.58 -14.12
N PRO A 137 6.88 -9.32 -13.17
CA PRO A 137 6.89 -8.02 -12.52
C PRO A 137 8.26 -7.85 -11.88
N SER A 138 8.86 -6.73 -12.12
CA SER A 138 10.19 -6.53 -11.62
C SER A 138 10.17 -6.43 -10.11
N GLU A 139 11.33 -6.66 -9.53
CA GLU A 139 11.47 -6.51 -8.10
C GLU A 139 11.09 -5.12 -7.65
N GLY A 140 11.37 -4.15 -8.48
CA GLY A 140 11.07 -2.76 -8.16
C GLY A 140 9.61 -2.49 -7.96
N GLU A 141 8.75 -3.30 -8.50
CA GLU A 141 7.32 -3.06 -8.38
C GLU A 141 6.77 -3.44 -7.04
N ARG A 142 7.54 -4.09 -6.24
CA ARG A 142 7.12 -4.41 -4.89
C ARG A 142 7.34 -3.28 -3.92
N ARG A 143 7.99 -2.22 -4.37
CA ARG A 143 8.39 -1.18 -3.46
C ARG A 143 7.54 0.08 -3.60
#